data_c23845a4688b220396b665b40e9916ba
#
_entry.id   c23845a4688b220396b665b40e9916ba
#
_cell.length_a   1.000
_cell.length_b   1.000
_cell.length_c   1.000
_cell.angle_alpha   90.00
_cell.angle_beta   90.00
_cell.angle_gamma   90.00
#
_symmetry.space_group_name_H-M   'P 1'
#
loop_
_entity.id
_entity.type
_entity.pdbx_description
1 polymer ?
#
loop_
_entity_poly.entity_id
_entity_poly.type
_entity_poly.pdbx_seq_one_letter_code
_entity_poly.pdbx_strand_id
1 'polypeptide(L)'
;MHIDHIFSPDAFPESKMISETDFYYYYYTGDLSFEFDDGKISVEYVTLGDVCVQLRDICLELEKDSNVKQQLEFTEGEGIITFERQNETIFIHPDFIPSENSRYVSPAPEDYGFYVPFNEFYNEVKRFYSRVADVIWASDSQTKDYLAEWK
;
A
#
# COMPACT_ATOMS: atom_id res chain seq x y z
N MET A 1 5.92 8.37 -10.15
CA MET A 1 4.84 7.80 -9.31
C MET A 1 4.84 8.45 -7.94
N HIS A 2 3.67 8.68 -7.39
CA HIS A 2 3.53 9.23 -6.05
C HIS A 2 2.48 8.42 -5.28
N ILE A 3 2.83 8.01 -4.06
CA ILE A 3 1.90 7.30 -3.17
C ILE A 3 1.51 8.27 -2.05
N ASP A 4 0.22 8.48 -1.86
CA ASP A 4 -0.30 9.38 -0.86
C ASP A 4 -1.37 8.73 0.00
N HIS A 5 -1.66 9.34 1.14
CA HIS A 5 -2.64 8.83 2.08
C HIS A 5 -3.30 9.95 2.85
N ILE A 6 -4.50 9.69 3.34
CA ILE A 6 -5.21 10.57 4.26
C ILE A 6 -5.79 9.68 5.35
N PHE A 7 -5.36 9.89 6.60
CA PHE A 7 -5.93 9.14 7.72
C PHE A 7 -7.40 9.51 7.94
N SER A 8 -8.22 8.50 8.25
CA SER A 8 -9.60 8.72 8.64
C SER A 8 -9.70 9.50 9.95
N PRO A 9 -10.77 10.28 10.20
CA PRO A 9 -10.91 11.03 11.45
C PRO A 9 -10.88 10.14 12.71
N ASP A 10 -11.31 8.90 12.59
CA ASP A 10 -11.36 7.90 13.68
C ASP A 10 -10.24 6.87 13.59
N ALA A 11 -9.15 7.18 12.86
CA ALA A 11 -8.08 6.21 12.57
C ALA A 11 -7.27 5.81 13.79
N PHE A 12 -7.15 6.68 14.78
CA PHE A 12 -6.24 6.47 15.90
C PHE A 12 -6.98 5.93 17.13
N PRO A 13 -6.45 4.88 17.76
CA PRO A 13 -7.08 4.33 18.96
C PRO A 13 -6.99 5.31 20.13
N GLU A 14 -8.02 5.29 21.00
CA GLU A 14 -8.03 6.11 22.23
C GLU A 14 -7.03 5.61 23.25
N SER A 15 -6.82 4.29 23.31
CA SER A 15 -5.86 3.67 24.21
C SER A 15 -4.60 3.27 23.48
N LYS A 16 -3.48 3.23 24.20
CA LYS A 16 -2.19 2.78 23.67
C LYS A 16 -1.99 1.29 23.88
N MET A 17 -0.95 0.73 23.26
CA MET A 17 -0.58 -0.67 23.36
C MET A 17 -1.66 -1.59 22.79
N ILE A 18 -2.14 -1.24 21.60
CA ILE A 18 -3.13 -2.05 20.91
C ILE A 18 -2.55 -3.40 20.51
N SER A 19 -3.42 -4.40 20.33
CA SER A 19 -3.02 -5.72 19.87
C SER A 19 -2.59 -5.72 18.42
N GLU A 20 -1.87 -6.77 18.02
CA GLU A 20 -1.48 -6.98 16.63
C GLU A 20 -2.72 -7.04 15.71
N THR A 21 -3.79 -7.73 16.15
CA THR A 21 -5.04 -7.80 15.40
C THR A 21 -5.65 -6.42 15.18
N ASP A 22 -5.69 -5.61 16.23
CA ASP A 22 -6.23 -4.24 16.12
C ASP A 22 -5.40 -3.39 15.17
N PHE A 23 -4.08 -3.54 15.21
CA PHE A 23 -3.19 -2.83 14.30
C PHE A 23 -3.47 -3.18 12.83
N TYR A 24 -3.61 -4.44 12.51
CA TYR A 24 -3.77 -4.88 11.12
C TYR A 24 -5.19 -4.73 10.58
N TYR A 25 -6.22 -4.74 11.44
CA TYR A 25 -7.60 -4.84 10.96
C TYR A 25 -8.52 -3.68 11.36
N TYR A 26 -8.23 -2.95 12.43
CA TYR A 26 -9.21 -2.01 12.98
C TYR A 26 -8.76 -0.57 13.07
N TYR A 27 -7.47 -0.29 13.23
CA TYR A 27 -6.97 1.06 13.43
C TYR A 27 -6.06 1.53 12.30
N TYR A 28 -5.73 2.82 12.32
CA TYR A 28 -4.88 3.47 11.34
C TYR A 28 -5.43 3.38 9.92
N THR A 29 -6.77 3.49 9.83
CA THR A 29 -7.49 3.46 8.56
C THR A 29 -7.35 4.78 7.82
N GLY A 30 -7.52 4.73 6.51
CA GLY A 30 -7.48 5.93 5.69
C GLY A 30 -7.61 5.62 4.22
N ASP A 31 -7.54 6.66 3.42
CA ASP A 31 -7.59 6.56 1.97
C ASP A 31 -6.17 6.49 1.41
N LEU A 32 -6.01 5.68 0.37
CA LEU A 32 -4.73 5.42 -0.28
C LEU A 32 -4.84 5.74 -1.75
N SER A 33 -3.82 6.40 -2.30
CA SER A 33 -3.77 6.66 -3.73
C SER A 33 -2.37 6.42 -4.28
N PHE A 34 -2.33 5.84 -5.48
CA PHE A 34 -1.14 5.71 -6.31
C PHE A 34 -1.34 6.61 -7.51
N GLU A 35 -0.52 7.63 -7.67
CA GLU A 35 -0.63 8.61 -8.73
C GLU A 35 0.49 8.38 -9.76
N PHE A 36 0.09 8.30 -11.02
CA PHE A 36 0.99 8.09 -12.16
C PHE A 36 0.83 9.25 -13.14
N ASP A 37 1.75 9.37 -14.08
CA ASP A 37 1.68 10.43 -15.11
C ASP A 37 0.39 10.35 -15.93
N ASP A 38 -0.10 9.13 -16.17
CA ASP A 38 -1.24 8.88 -17.04
C ASP A 38 -2.47 8.35 -16.31
N GLY A 39 -2.50 8.39 -14.98
CA GLY A 39 -3.67 7.96 -14.24
C GLY A 39 -3.45 7.79 -12.75
N LYS A 40 -4.42 7.16 -12.10
CA LYS A 40 -4.45 7.05 -10.65
C LYS A 40 -5.19 5.80 -10.21
N ILE A 41 -4.70 5.16 -9.15
CA ILE A 41 -5.41 4.10 -8.43
C ILE A 41 -5.76 4.65 -7.05
N SER A 42 -7.04 4.65 -6.68
CA SER A 42 -7.49 5.12 -5.37
C SER A 42 -8.28 4.04 -4.67
N VAL A 43 -8.00 3.83 -3.39
CA VAL A 43 -8.71 2.88 -2.55
C VAL A 43 -9.10 3.58 -1.25
N GLU A 44 -10.38 3.52 -0.91
CA GLU A 44 -10.90 4.18 0.27
C GLU A 44 -10.93 3.25 1.47
N TYR A 45 -10.70 3.82 2.64
CA TYR A 45 -10.86 3.16 3.94
C TYR A 45 -10.11 1.83 4.03
N VAL A 46 -8.80 1.89 3.86
CA VAL A 46 -7.91 0.74 4.03
C VAL A 46 -7.12 0.89 5.33
N THR A 47 -6.57 -0.21 5.83
CA THR A 47 -5.71 -0.20 7.02
C THR A 47 -4.29 0.14 6.60
N LEU A 48 -3.88 1.39 6.83
CA LEU A 48 -2.62 1.92 6.31
C LEU A 48 -1.38 1.24 6.92
N GLY A 49 -1.45 0.82 8.18
CA GLY A 49 -0.35 0.07 8.79
C GLY A 49 -0.12 -1.26 8.10
N ASP A 50 -1.18 -1.99 7.81
CA ASP A 50 -1.10 -3.25 7.06
C ASP A 50 -0.57 -3.03 5.64
N VAL A 51 -1.04 -1.98 4.97
CA VAL A 51 -0.56 -1.61 3.63
C VAL A 51 0.95 -1.36 3.65
N CYS A 52 1.44 -0.64 4.65
CA CYS A 52 2.89 -0.39 4.78
C CYS A 52 3.69 -1.68 4.90
N VAL A 53 3.25 -2.60 5.76
CA VAL A 53 3.94 -3.88 5.96
C VAL A 53 3.94 -4.69 4.67
N GLN A 54 2.80 -4.77 3.99
CA GLN A 54 2.70 -5.50 2.72
C GLN A 54 3.57 -4.88 1.63
N LEU A 55 3.54 -3.54 1.47
CA LEU A 55 4.34 -2.87 0.44
C LEU A 55 5.84 -3.05 0.68
N ARG A 56 6.28 -3.00 1.94
CA ARG A 56 7.68 -3.29 2.26
C ARG A 56 8.06 -4.70 1.84
N ASP A 57 7.24 -5.69 2.20
CA ASP A 57 7.50 -7.08 1.87
C ASP A 57 7.50 -7.30 0.35
N ILE A 58 6.58 -6.65 -0.35
CA ILE A 58 6.53 -6.67 -1.82
C ILE A 58 7.83 -6.13 -2.41
N CYS A 59 8.29 -4.97 -1.94
CA CYS A 59 9.54 -4.39 -2.42
C CYS A 59 10.74 -5.33 -2.21
N LEU A 60 10.83 -5.96 -1.03
CA LEU A 60 11.91 -6.87 -0.73
C LEU A 60 11.89 -8.12 -1.61
N GLU A 61 10.71 -8.64 -1.90
CA GLU A 61 10.57 -9.79 -2.81
C GLU A 61 10.86 -9.40 -4.26
N LEU A 62 10.39 -8.23 -4.71
CA LEU A 62 10.67 -7.76 -6.06
C LEU A 62 12.16 -7.45 -6.28
N GLU A 63 12.87 -7.07 -5.22
CA GLU A 63 14.31 -6.82 -5.30
C GLU A 63 15.11 -8.08 -5.59
N LYS A 64 14.64 -9.23 -5.10
CA LYS A 64 15.35 -10.51 -5.23
C LYS A 64 15.31 -11.13 -6.63
N ASP A 65 14.30 -10.78 -7.44
CA ASP A 65 14.06 -11.44 -8.71
C ASP A 65 13.54 -10.42 -9.74
N SER A 66 14.16 -10.39 -10.91
CA SER A 66 13.80 -9.44 -11.98
C SER A 66 12.53 -9.84 -12.73
N ASN A 67 11.93 -10.99 -12.43
CA ASN A 67 10.70 -11.46 -13.07
C ASN A 67 9.82 -12.17 -12.04
N VAL A 68 9.15 -11.38 -11.20
CA VAL A 68 8.32 -11.91 -10.13
C VAL A 68 7.07 -11.05 -9.98
N LYS A 69 6.02 -11.65 -9.49
CA LYS A 69 4.71 -11.03 -9.29
C LYS A 69 4.34 -11.08 -7.81
N GLN A 70 3.90 -9.95 -7.27
CA GLN A 70 3.45 -9.83 -5.88
C GLN A 70 2.10 -9.13 -5.84
N GLN A 71 1.31 -9.39 -4.79
CA GLN A 71 -0.03 -8.80 -4.67
C GLN A 71 -0.16 -8.05 -3.35
N LEU A 72 -0.78 -6.88 -3.42
CA LEU A 72 -1.25 -6.13 -2.27
C LEU A 72 -2.74 -6.43 -2.11
N GLU A 73 -3.12 -7.03 -0.98
CA GLU A 73 -4.49 -7.40 -0.66
C GLU A 73 -5.00 -6.52 0.47
N PHE A 74 -6.21 -5.98 0.31
CA PHE A 74 -6.83 -5.15 1.34
C PHE A 74 -7.62 -6.00 2.31
N THR A 75 -7.53 -5.68 3.59
CA THR A 75 -8.15 -6.46 4.68
C THR A 75 -9.66 -6.59 4.55
N GLU A 76 -10.30 -5.59 3.95
CA GLU A 76 -11.75 -5.62 3.71
C GLU A 76 -12.14 -6.39 2.45
N GLY A 77 -11.19 -7.00 1.76
CA GLY A 77 -11.46 -7.81 0.57
C GLY A 77 -11.92 -7.03 -0.65
N GLU A 78 -11.65 -5.75 -0.71
CA GLU A 78 -12.17 -4.86 -1.74
C GLU A 78 -11.20 -4.65 -2.91
N GLY A 79 -10.53 -5.68 -3.31
CA GLY A 79 -9.67 -5.59 -4.47
C GLY A 79 -8.23 -5.95 -4.20
N ILE A 80 -7.49 -6.01 -5.29
CA ILE A 80 -6.10 -6.43 -5.30
C ILE A 80 -5.33 -5.50 -6.22
N ILE A 81 -4.12 -5.14 -5.84
CA ILE A 81 -3.17 -4.49 -6.74
C ILE A 81 -2.01 -5.47 -6.95
N THR A 82 -1.75 -5.81 -8.20
CA THR A 82 -0.66 -6.70 -8.57
C THR A 82 0.54 -5.88 -9.04
N PHE A 83 1.71 -6.22 -8.53
CA PHE A 83 2.99 -5.62 -8.91
C PHE A 83 3.82 -6.69 -9.60
N GLU A 84 4.06 -6.52 -10.89
CA GLU A 84 4.85 -7.47 -11.67
C GLU A 84 6.14 -6.81 -12.12
N ARG A 85 7.26 -7.34 -11.66
CA ARG A 85 8.55 -6.86 -12.12
C ARG A 85 8.91 -7.48 -13.47
N GLN A 86 9.22 -6.62 -14.43
CA GLN A 86 9.65 -6.98 -15.77
C GLN A 86 11.02 -6.30 -16.00
N ASN A 87 12.09 -6.96 -15.54
CA ASN A 87 13.45 -6.41 -15.52
C ASN A 87 13.54 -5.14 -14.70
N GLU A 88 13.79 -3.99 -15.29
CA GLU A 88 13.94 -2.71 -14.58
C GLU A 88 12.61 -1.94 -14.42
N THR A 89 11.50 -2.54 -14.80
CA THR A 89 10.19 -1.91 -14.82
C THR A 89 9.21 -2.71 -13.96
N ILE A 90 8.30 -2.00 -13.29
CA ILE A 90 7.19 -2.60 -12.55
C ILE A 90 5.91 -2.28 -13.29
N PHE A 91 5.12 -3.31 -13.59
CA PHE A 91 3.75 -3.14 -14.08
C PHE A 91 2.79 -3.25 -12.89
N ILE A 92 1.99 -2.20 -12.68
CA ILE A 92 1.05 -2.10 -11.56
C ILE A 92 -0.36 -2.22 -12.11
N HIS A 93 -1.03 -3.32 -11.76
CA HIS A 93 -2.35 -3.67 -12.27
C HIS A 93 -3.38 -3.72 -11.12
N PRO A 94 -4.39 -2.81 -11.11
CA PRO A 94 -5.48 -2.88 -10.14
C PRO A 94 -6.56 -3.84 -10.62
N ASP A 95 -7.13 -4.63 -9.71
CA ASP A 95 -8.25 -5.51 -10.01
C ASP A 95 -9.30 -5.44 -8.91
N PHE A 96 -10.57 -5.41 -9.28
CA PHE A 96 -11.71 -5.34 -8.37
C PHE A 96 -11.67 -4.13 -7.41
N ILE A 97 -11.12 -3.00 -7.85
CA ILE A 97 -11.05 -1.81 -6.99
C ILE A 97 -12.23 -0.89 -7.27
N PRO A 98 -13.17 -0.76 -6.32
CA PRO A 98 -14.39 0.03 -6.49
C PRO A 98 -14.15 1.52 -6.19
N SER A 99 -13.23 2.19 -6.88
CA SER A 99 -12.99 3.60 -6.68
C SER A 99 -13.57 4.41 -7.83
N GLU A 100 -13.89 5.68 -7.57
CA GLU A 100 -14.40 6.58 -8.60
C GLU A 100 -13.48 6.71 -9.80
N ASN A 101 -12.19 6.54 -9.55
CA ASN A 101 -11.15 6.67 -10.56
C ASN A 101 -10.82 5.35 -11.25
N SER A 102 -11.36 4.24 -10.75
CA SER A 102 -11.21 2.95 -11.38
C SER A 102 -12.36 2.73 -12.34
N ARG A 103 -12.05 2.63 -13.61
CA ARG A 103 -13.05 2.35 -14.65
C ARG A 103 -13.48 0.89 -14.64
N TYR A 104 -12.72 0.05 -13.95
CA TYR A 104 -12.89 -1.38 -13.99
C TYR A 104 -13.14 -1.90 -12.58
N VAL A 105 -14.34 -2.41 -12.37
CA VAL A 105 -14.75 -2.93 -11.07
C VAL A 105 -14.53 -4.44 -10.99
N SER A 106 -14.70 -5.16 -12.12
CA SER A 106 -14.58 -6.62 -12.12
C SER A 106 -14.83 -7.22 -13.50
N PRO A 107 -13.93 -8.04 -14.02
CA PRO A 107 -12.48 -7.94 -13.87
C PRO A 107 -11.90 -6.83 -14.75
N ALA A 108 -10.83 -6.21 -14.34
CA ALA A 108 -10.12 -5.27 -15.20
C ALA A 108 -9.44 -6.03 -16.36
N PRO A 109 -9.32 -5.40 -17.55
CA PRO A 109 -8.52 -6.00 -18.62
C PRO A 109 -7.09 -6.26 -18.14
N GLU A 110 -6.51 -7.39 -18.53
CA GLU A 110 -5.17 -7.80 -18.08
C GLU A 110 -4.08 -6.79 -18.38
N ASP A 111 -4.25 -6.01 -19.45
CA ASP A 111 -3.28 -4.99 -19.87
C ASP A 111 -3.55 -3.61 -19.26
N TYR A 112 -4.60 -3.48 -18.42
CA TYR A 112 -4.88 -2.23 -17.73
C TYR A 112 -3.94 -2.05 -16.54
N GLY A 113 -3.18 -0.98 -16.57
CA GLY A 113 -2.28 -0.67 -15.48
C GLY A 113 -1.25 0.37 -15.86
N PHE A 114 -0.22 0.47 -15.02
CA PHE A 114 0.76 1.53 -15.13
C PHE A 114 2.17 0.96 -15.03
N TYR A 115 3.08 1.48 -15.85
CA TYR A 115 4.48 1.09 -15.83
C TYR A 115 5.31 2.13 -15.09
N VAL A 116 6.15 1.69 -14.18
CA VAL A 116 7.02 2.55 -13.38
C VAL A 116 8.41 1.92 -13.34
N PRO A 117 9.50 2.70 -13.45
CA PRO A 117 10.84 2.18 -13.22
C PRO A 117 10.96 1.58 -11.82
N PHE A 118 11.64 0.45 -11.69
CA PHE A 118 11.77 -0.25 -10.41
C PHE A 118 12.36 0.64 -9.32
N ASN A 119 13.43 1.37 -9.63
CA ASN A 119 14.06 2.24 -8.64
C ASN A 119 13.13 3.35 -8.16
N GLU A 120 12.34 3.93 -9.06
CA GLU A 120 11.34 4.94 -8.69
C GLU A 120 10.28 4.35 -7.79
N PHE A 121 9.77 3.17 -8.13
CA PHE A 121 8.79 2.45 -7.31
C PHE A 121 9.34 2.16 -5.91
N TYR A 122 10.53 1.58 -5.83
CA TYR A 122 11.16 1.19 -4.56
C TYR A 122 11.35 2.41 -3.65
N ASN A 123 11.90 3.49 -4.20
CA ASN A 123 12.15 4.71 -3.44
C ASN A 123 10.86 5.36 -2.96
N GLU A 124 9.82 5.35 -3.79
CA GLU A 124 8.54 5.94 -3.43
C GLU A 124 7.82 5.13 -2.35
N VAL A 125 7.85 3.80 -2.43
CA VAL A 125 7.28 2.94 -1.39
C VAL A 125 8.01 3.19 -0.06
N LYS A 126 9.33 3.29 -0.09
CA LYS A 126 10.11 3.53 1.11
C LYS A 126 9.80 4.90 1.73
N ARG A 127 9.64 5.93 0.90
CA ARG A 127 9.24 7.27 1.34
C ARG A 127 7.85 7.24 1.97
N PHE A 128 6.87 6.59 1.32
CA PHE A 128 5.52 6.44 1.84
C PHE A 128 5.51 5.71 3.19
N TYR A 129 6.23 4.58 3.27
CA TYR A 129 6.37 3.81 4.50
C TYR A 129 6.86 4.69 5.66
N SER A 130 7.94 5.44 5.45
CA SER A 130 8.50 6.30 6.49
C SER A 130 7.51 7.35 6.96
N ARG A 131 6.77 7.97 6.05
CA ARG A 131 5.79 9.01 6.40
C ARG A 131 4.65 8.46 7.24
N VAL A 132 4.09 7.32 6.83
CA VAL A 132 2.99 6.69 7.57
C VAL A 132 3.50 6.17 8.92
N ALA A 133 4.63 5.50 8.93
CA ALA A 133 5.21 4.93 10.15
C ALA A 133 5.50 6.02 11.19
N ASP A 134 6.06 7.15 10.79
CA ASP A 134 6.34 8.25 11.72
C ASP A 134 5.10 8.71 12.47
N VAL A 135 3.97 8.83 11.78
CA VAL A 135 2.70 9.23 12.38
C VAL A 135 2.18 8.16 13.35
N ILE A 136 2.21 6.90 12.92
CA ILE A 136 1.74 5.77 13.73
C ILE A 136 2.60 5.61 15.00
N TRP A 137 3.92 5.64 14.86
CA TRP A 137 4.84 5.52 16.00
C TRP A 137 4.68 6.68 17.00
N ALA A 138 4.43 7.89 16.51
CA ALA A 138 4.18 9.05 17.37
C ALA A 138 2.90 8.89 18.19
N SER A 139 1.91 8.21 17.62
CA SER A 139 0.65 7.89 18.30
C SER A 139 0.84 6.80 19.38
N ASP A 140 1.59 5.75 19.05
CA ASP A 140 1.85 4.62 19.96
C ASP A 140 3.16 3.94 19.58
N SER A 141 4.20 4.14 20.38
CA SER A 141 5.53 3.57 20.12
C SER A 141 5.56 2.05 20.13
N GLN A 142 4.59 1.40 20.78
CA GLN A 142 4.46 -0.04 20.81
C GLN A 142 4.20 -0.63 19.41
N THR A 143 3.65 0.17 18.51
CA THR A 143 3.38 -0.26 17.14
C THR A 143 4.64 -0.60 16.36
N LYS A 144 5.82 -0.22 16.85
CA LYS A 144 7.09 -0.66 16.25
C LYS A 144 7.29 -2.17 16.26
N ASP A 145 6.55 -2.87 17.14
CA ASP A 145 6.56 -4.33 17.15
C ASP A 145 5.86 -4.91 15.91
N TYR A 146 4.94 -4.16 15.32
CA TYR A 146 4.19 -4.58 14.13
C TYR A 146 4.66 -3.88 12.86
N LEU A 147 5.09 -2.64 13.00
CA LEU A 147 5.55 -1.79 11.91
C LEU A 147 7.00 -1.39 12.21
N ALA A 148 7.93 -2.26 11.82
CA ALA A 148 9.34 -2.09 12.11
C ALA A 148 9.97 -0.98 11.28
N GLU A 149 11.07 -0.41 11.78
CA GLU A 149 11.85 0.54 11.02
C GLU A 149 12.42 -0.13 9.76
N TRP A 150 12.32 0.56 8.64
CA TRP A 150 12.83 0.08 7.36
C TRP A 150 14.07 0.91 6.97
N LYS A 151 15.21 0.26 7.03
CA LYS A 151 16.50 0.89 6.73
C LYS A 151 16.94 0.75 5.27
#